data_2f8197d325002f1ef06185ef29192b2e
#
_entry.id   2f8197d325002f1ef06185ef29192b2e
#
_cell.length_a   1.000
_cell.length_b   1.000
_cell.length_c   1.000
_cell.angle_alpha   90.00
_cell.angle_beta   90.00
_cell.angle_gamma   90.00
#
_symmetry.space_group_name_H-M   'P 1'
#
loop_
_entity.id
_entity.type
_entity.pdbx_description
1 polymer ?
#
loop_
_entity_poly.entity_id
_entity_poly.type
_entity_poly.pdbx_seq_one_letter_code
_entity_poly.pdbx_strand_id
1 'polypeptide(L)'
;MAKKKEKKEKKAGKRMSKKELAALLIDFFHAKSSETLSMKYIFSELRLTTHPQKMLCVDILHDLLADDYISEIEKGKFRLTNHGTEMVGTFQRKSNGKNSFIPEGGGEPIFVAERNSAHAMNNDKVKITFYAKRKNREAEGEVIEILERANDTFVGTLEVAKSYAFLVTENRTLANDIFIPKDKLKGGKTGDKAIVKVTEWPDKAKNPIGQVIDILGQAGDNTTEMHAILAEFGLPYVYPKAVETAADKIPAEISAEEIAKREDFRKVTTFTIDPKDAKDFDDALSILSLIHISEPTRRSY
;
A
#
# COMPACT_ATOMS: atom_id res chain seq x y z
N MET A 1 23.57 -12.24 -50.15
CA MET A 1 22.27 -11.52 -50.03
C MET A 1 21.06 -12.44 -49.83
N ALA A 2 21.17 -13.75 -49.95
CA ALA A 2 20.06 -14.72 -49.77
C ALA A 2 19.68 -15.00 -48.30
N LYS A 3 20.64 -15.01 -47.38
CA LYS A 3 20.38 -15.31 -45.94
C LYS A 3 19.64 -14.21 -45.14
N LYS A 4 19.43 -13.02 -45.69
CA LYS A 4 18.71 -11.92 -45.06
C LYS A 4 17.21 -11.86 -45.42
N LYS A 5 16.81 -12.58 -46.48
CA LYS A 5 15.37 -12.71 -46.86
C LYS A 5 14.66 -13.81 -46.10
N GLU A 6 15.32 -14.94 -45.78
CA GLU A 6 14.71 -16.02 -45.00
C GLU A 6 14.37 -15.66 -43.55
N LYS A 7 15.06 -14.66 -42.93
CA LYS A 7 14.78 -14.22 -41.56
C LYS A 7 13.61 -13.25 -41.44
N LYS A 8 13.11 -12.67 -42.54
CA LYS A 8 11.96 -11.80 -42.60
C LYS A 8 10.64 -12.56 -42.83
N GLU A 9 10.68 -13.73 -43.46
CA GLU A 9 9.48 -14.53 -43.70
C GLU A 9 9.06 -15.41 -42.52
N LYS A 10 9.95 -15.71 -41.59
CA LYS A 10 9.60 -16.49 -40.35
C LYS A 10 8.91 -15.71 -39.23
N LYS A 11 8.59 -14.42 -39.40
CA LYS A 11 7.80 -13.62 -38.46
C LYS A 11 6.34 -13.42 -38.86
N ALA A 12 5.91 -13.96 -39.99
CA ALA A 12 4.54 -13.96 -40.43
C ALA A 12 3.85 -15.27 -40.01
N GLY A 13 3.06 -15.26 -38.93
CA GLY A 13 2.04 -16.27 -38.71
C GLY A 13 2.27 -17.33 -37.66
N LYS A 14 2.59 -16.95 -36.42
CA LYS A 14 2.30 -17.85 -35.28
C LYS A 14 0.77 -18.01 -35.23
N ARG A 15 0.26 -19.21 -35.49
CA ARG A 15 -1.18 -19.52 -35.44
C ARG A 15 -1.62 -19.31 -33.99
N MET A 16 -2.31 -18.20 -33.72
CA MET A 16 -2.85 -17.89 -32.40
C MET A 16 -3.96 -18.88 -32.09
N SER A 17 -3.91 -19.52 -30.93
CA SER A 17 -5.00 -20.39 -30.48
C SER A 17 -6.24 -19.58 -30.12
N LYS A 18 -7.42 -20.21 -30.15
CA LYS A 18 -8.70 -19.57 -29.72
C LYS A 18 -8.57 -18.96 -28.31
N LYS A 19 -7.86 -19.65 -27.41
CA LYS A 19 -7.65 -19.23 -26.03
C LYS A 19 -6.75 -17.98 -25.93
N GLU A 20 -5.67 -17.93 -26.70
CA GLU A 20 -4.75 -16.77 -26.74
C GLU A 20 -5.43 -15.53 -27.33
N LEU A 21 -6.18 -15.70 -28.44
CA LEU A 21 -6.90 -14.60 -29.07
C LEU A 21 -8.06 -14.11 -28.20
N ALA A 22 -8.76 -14.99 -27.49
CA ALA A 22 -9.82 -14.61 -26.55
C ALA A 22 -9.23 -13.81 -25.37
N ALA A 23 -8.08 -14.17 -24.82
CA ALA A 23 -7.43 -13.42 -23.78
C ALA A 23 -7.04 -12.01 -24.25
N LEU A 24 -6.44 -11.88 -25.44
CA LEU A 24 -6.09 -10.59 -26.04
C LEU A 24 -7.32 -9.72 -26.31
N LEU A 25 -8.42 -10.28 -26.77
CA LEU A 25 -9.68 -9.55 -27.00
C LEU A 25 -10.26 -9.02 -25.69
N ILE A 26 -10.21 -9.80 -24.64
CA ILE A 26 -10.67 -9.41 -23.31
C ILE A 26 -9.83 -8.25 -22.79
N ASP A 27 -8.50 -8.39 -22.83
CA ASP A 27 -7.59 -7.33 -22.41
C ASP A 27 -7.78 -6.05 -23.22
N PHE A 28 -8.09 -6.19 -24.51
CA PHE A 28 -8.38 -5.06 -25.39
C PHE A 28 -9.68 -4.34 -25.03
N PHE A 29 -10.76 -5.08 -24.75
CA PHE A 29 -12.03 -4.49 -24.29
C PHE A 29 -11.87 -3.84 -22.91
N HIS A 30 -11.08 -4.40 -22.00
CA HIS A 30 -10.79 -3.78 -20.72
C HIS A 30 -10.00 -2.47 -20.87
N ALA A 31 -8.95 -2.46 -21.70
CA ALA A 31 -8.17 -1.26 -21.96
C ALA A 31 -9.00 -0.10 -22.55
N LYS A 32 -10.18 -0.42 -23.10
CA LYS A 32 -11.10 0.51 -23.77
C LYS A 32 -12.55 0.32 -23.28
N SER A 33 -12.70 0.19 -21.97
CA SER A 33 -13.98 -0.19 -21.32
C SER A 33 -15.13 0.78 -21.61
N SER A 34 -14.85 2.06 -21.79
CA SER A 34 -15.85 3.10 -22.10
C SER A 34 -16.11 3.30 -23.61
N GLU A 35 -15.26 2.73 -24.48
CA GLU A 35 -15.33 2.97 -25.92
C GLU A 35 -16.23 1.94 -26.63
N THR A 36 -16.94 2.39 -27.69
CA THR A 36 -17.60 1.49 -28.63
C THR A 36 -16.65 1.13 -29.76
N LEU A 37 -16.29 -0.15 -29.84
CA LEU A 37 -15.24 -0.65 -30.73
C LEU A 37 -15.86 -1.29 -31.99
N SER A 38 -15.49 -0.79 -33.16
CA SER A 38 -15.93 -1.43 -34.41
C SER A 38 -15.10 -2.67 -34.73
N MET A 39 -15.71 -3.65 -35.40
CA MET A 39 -15.03 -4.87 -35.84
C MET A 39 -13.77 -4.59 -36.68
N LYS A 40 -13.81 -3.56 -37.54
CA LYS A 40 -12.65 -3.12 -38.33
C LYS A 40 -11.53 -2.61 -37.45
N TYR A 41 -11.85 -1.85 -36.42
CA TYR A 41 -10.88 -1.33 -35.48
C TYR A 41 -10.23 -2.44 -34.64
N ILE A 42 -11.05 -3.40 -34.16
CA ILE A 42 -10.55 -4.59 -33.43
C ILE A 42 -9.56 -5.38 -34.31
N PHE A 43 -9.88 -5.64 -35.58
CA PHE A 43 -8.99 -6.36 -36.50
C PHE A 43 -7.67 -5.62 -36.73
N SER A 44 -7.71 -4.29 -36.84
CA SER A 44 -6.53 -3.45 -37.04
C SER A 44 -5.60 -3.46 -35.85
N GLU A 45 -6.12 -3.20 -34.65
CA GLU A 45 -5.34 -3.15 -33.42
C GLU A 45 -4.71 -4.50 -33.05
N LEU A 46 -5.48 -5.57 -33.17
CA LEU A 46 -4.98 -6.93 -32.92
C LEU A 46 -4.17 -7.50 -34.10
N ARG A 47 -3.96 -6.71 -35.16
CA ARG A 47 -3.19 -7.07 -36.37
C ARG A 47 -3.66 -8.39 -37.00
N LEU A 48 -4.97 -8.62 -37.04
CA LEU A 48 -5.56 -9.80 -37.64
C LEU A 48 -5.64 -9.63 -39.15
N THR A 49 -4.64 -10.13 -39.87
CA THR A 49 -4.51 -9.91 -41.33
C THR A 49 -5.15 -10.98 -42.17
N THR A 50 -5.19 -12.23 -41.68
CA THR A 50 -5.69 -13.37 -42.44
C THR A 50 -7.19 -13.63 -42.22
N HIS A 51 -7.87 -14.15 -43.23
CA HIS A 51 -9.30 -14.49 -43.13
C HIS A 51 -9.62 -15.48 -41.98
N PRO A 52 -8.84 -16.56 -41.75
CA PRO A 52 -9.09 -17.46 -40.62
C PRO A 52 -8.98 -16.79 -39.25
N GLN A 53 -8.02 -15.85 -39.07
CA GLN A 53 -7.89 -15.11 -37.80
C GLN A 53 -9.07 -14.18 -37.55
N LYS A 54 -9.58 -13.52 -38.60
CA LYS A 54 -10.77 -12.66 -38.53
C LYS A 54 -12.02 -13.48 -38.18
N MET A 55 -12.21 -14.64 -38.82
CA MET A 55 -13.31 -15.54 -38.49
C MET A 55 -13.25 -16.04 -37.06
N LEU A 56 -12.07 -16.47 -36.60
CA LEU A 56 -11.88 -16.88 -35.21
C LEU A 56 -12.17 -15.74 -34.22
N CYS A 57 -11.81 -14.50 -34.57
CA CYS A 57 -12.16 -13.33 -33.76
C CYS A 57 -13.68 -13.10 -33.70
N VAL A 58 -14.39 -13.25 -34.84
CA VAL A 58 -15.86 -13.14 -34.90
C VAL A 58 -16.51 -14.22 -34.03
N ASP A 59 -16.06 -15.47 -34.12
CA ASP A 59 -16.56 -16.55 -33.27
C ASP A 59 -16.37 -16.24 -31.77
N ILE A 60 -15.23 -15.68 -31.38
CA ILE A 60 -14.98 -15.27 -29.99
C ILE A 60 -15.88 -14.10 -29.59
N LEU A 61 -16.08 -13.11 -30.47
CA LEU A 61 -17.01 -12.01 -30.19
C LEU A 61 -18.45 -12.51 -29.99
N HIS A 62 -18.88 -13.51 -30.76
CA HIS A 62 -20.18 -14.16 -30.56
C HIS A 62 -20.25 -14.91 -29.23
N ASP A 63 -19.21 -15.63 -28.86
CA ASP A 63 -19.12 -16.27 -27.52
C ASP A 63 -19.21 -15.22 -26.39
N LEU A 64 -18.53 -14.08 -26.56
CA LEU A 64 -18.55 -12.97 -25.59
C LEU A 64 -19.92 -12.29 -25.50
N LEU A 65 -20.65 -12.17 -26.61
CA LEU A 65 -22.04 -11.70 -26.65
C LEU A 65 -22.98 -12.68 -25.94
N ALA A 66 -22.85 -13.98 -26.23
CA ALA A 66 -23.68 -15.03 -25.61
C ALA A 66 -23.43 -15.14 -24.08
N ASP A 67 -22.21 -14.83 -23.63
CA ASP A 67 -21.84 -14.76 -22.21
C ASP A 67 -22.22 -13.42 -21.56
N ASP A 68 -22.90 -12.50 -22.30
CA ASP A 68 -23.25 -11.13 -21.88
C ASP A 68 -22.05 -10.29 -21.39
N TYR A 69 -20.85 -10.62 -21.89
CA TYR A 69 -19.61 -9.93 -21.55
C TYR A 69 -19.39 -8.64 -22.35
N ILE A 70 -19.89 -8.63 -23.57
CA ILE A 70 -19.96 -7.45 -24.44
C ILE A 70 -21.39 -7.30 -24.95
N SER A 71 -21.79 -6.08 -25.26
CA SER A 71 -23.05 -5.78 -25.94
C SER A 71 -22.78 -5.21 -27.32
N GLU A 72 -23.60 -5.60 -28.32
CA GLU A 72 -23.58 -4.98 -29.63
C GLU A 72 -24.49 -3.75 -29.61
N ILE A 73 -23.90 -2.56 -29.61
CA ILE A 73 -24.62 -1.28 -29.54
C ILE A 73 -25.21 -0.93 -30.93
N GLU A 74 -24.42 -1.18 -31.96
CA GLU A 74 -24.81 -1.04 -33.37
C GLU A 74 -24.20 -2.21 -34.12
N LYS A 75 -24.76 -2.55 -35.28
CA LYS A 75 -24.26 -3.67 -36.08
C LYS A 75 -22.76 -3.62 -36.33
N GLY A 76 -22.03 -4.61 -35.80
CA GLY A 76 -20.58 -4.70 -35.87
C GLY A 76 -19.82 -3.71 -34.96
N LYS A 77 -20.50 -3.10 -34.00
CA LYS A 77 -19.90 -2.24 -32.97
C LYS A 77 -20.21 -2.77 -31.59
N PHE A 78 -19.16 -3.11 -30.85
CA PHE A 78 -19.22 -3.77 -29.56
C PHE A 78 -18.71 -2.87 -28.45
N ARG A 79 -19.32 -3.01 -27.31
CA ARG A 79 -18.90 -2.35 -26.08
C ARG A 79 -18.89 -3.37 -24.94
N LEU A 80 -17.97 -3.20 -23.99
CA LEU A 80 -17.97 -4.02 -22.78
C LEU A 80 -19.31 -3.84 -22.04
N THR A 81 -19.98 -4.94 -21.69
CA THR A 81 -21.23 -4.88 -20.94
C THR A 81 -20.89 -4.53 -19.50
N ASN A 82 -21.27 -3.32 -19.12
CA ASN A 82 -21.12 -2.86 -17.74
C ASN A 82 -22.45 -3.16 -17.04
N HIS A 83 -22.46 -4.13 -16.11
CA HIS A 83 -23.69 -4.50 -15.41
C HIS A 83 -24.16 -3.45 -14.41
N GLY A 84 -23.71 -2.20 -14.53
CA GLY A 84 -24.34 -1.04 -13.89
C GLY A 84 -24.48 -1.06 -12.37
N THR A 85 -24.08 -2.13 -11.70
CA THR A 85 -24.12 -2.19 -10.25
C THR A 85 -22.78 -1.66 -9.71
N GLU A 86 -22.81 -0.38 -9.35
CA GLU A 86 -21.71 0.20 -8.61
C GLU A 86 -21.77 -0.27 -7.15
N MET A 87 -20.64 -0.61 -6.60
CA MET A 87 -20.50 -0.94 -5.18
C MET A 87 -19.39 -0.15 -4.54
N VAL A 88 -19.62 0.22 -3.28
CA VAL A 88 -18.63 0.88 -2.43
C VAL A 88 -18.07 -0.15 -1.43
N GLY A 89 -16.78 -0.08 -1.19
CA GLY A 89 -16.10 -0.97 -0.28
C GLY A 89 -14.62 -0.68 -0.15
N THR A 90 -13.90 -1.60 0.47
CA THR A 90 -12.47 -1.46 0.77
C THR A 90 -11.63 -2.24 -0.24
N PHE A 91 -10.62 -1.58 -0.80
CA PHE A 91 -9.64 -2.18 -1.68
C PHE A 91 -8.50 -2.80 -0.87
N GLN A 92 -8.25 -4.09 -1.08
CA GLN A 92 -7.12 -4.80 -0.49
C GLN A 92 -6.07 -5.09 -1.55
N ARG A 93 -4.93 -4.43 -1.42
CA ARG A 93 -3.80 -4.63 -2.32
C ARG A 93 -2.96 -5.80 -1.87
N LYS A 94 -2.61 -6.68 -2.81
CA LYS A 94 -1.74 -7.83 -2.57
C LYS A 94 -0.46 -7.72 -3.39
N SER A 95 0.66 -8.11 -2.80
CA SER A 95 2.00 -8.06 -3.45
C SER A 95 2.10 -8.86 -4.75
N ASN A 96 1.23 -9.85 -4.94
CA ASN A 96 1.17 -10.69 -6.15
C ASN A 96 0.27 -10.13 -7.26
N GLY A 97 -0.26 -8.89 -7.10
CA GLY A 97 -1.17 -8.24 -8.05
C GLY A 97 -2.58 -8.83 -8.13
N LYS A 98 -2.90 -9.83 -7.29
CA LYS A 98 -4.26 -10.38 -7.15
C LYS A 98 -5.02 -9.61 -6.07
N ASN A 99 -5.35 -8.36 -6.36
CA ASN A 99 -6.03 -7.48 -5.42
C ASN A 99 -7.48 -7.93 -5.22
N SER A 100 -8.06 -7.55 -4.09
CA SER A 100 -9.43 -7.88 -3.73
C SER A 100 -10.19 -6.61 -3.34
N PHE A 101 -11.47 -6.57 -3.63
CA PHE A 101 -12.39 -5.58 -3.13
C PHE A 101 -13.35 -6.25 -2.16
N ILE A 102 -13.55 -5.64 -0.99
CA ILE A 102 -14.47 -6.11 0.04
C ILE A 102 -15.64 -5.14 0.11
N PRO A 103 -16.89 -5.57 -0.23
CA PRO A 103 -18.07 -4.72 -0.17
C PRO A 103 -18.39 -4.24 1.25
N GLU A 104 -18.78 -2.97 1.43
CA GLU A 104 -19.25 -2.46 2.75
C GLU A 104 -20.49 -3.19 3.28
N GLY A 105 -21.37 -3.63 2.40
CA GLY A 105 -22.58 -4.38 2.74
C GLY A 105 -22.35 -5.84 3.12
N GLY A 106 -21.10 -6.30 3.17
CA GLY A 106 -20.75 -7.72 3.30
C GLY A 106 -20.88 -8.47 1.96
N GLY A 107 -20.30 -9.64 1.89
CA GLY A 107 -20.30 -10.47 0.69
C GLY A 107 -18.93 -11.10 0.41
N GLU A 108 -18.84 -11.90 -0.65
CA GLU A 108 -17.58 -12.49 -1.07
C GLU A 108 -16.65 -11.42 -1.63
N PRO A 109 -15.33 -11.50 -1.33
CA PRO A 109 -14.34 -10.60 -1.92
C PRO A 109 -14.33 -10.72 -3.45
N ILE A 110 -14.26 -9.57 -4.12
CA ILE A 110 -14.26 -9.50 -5.58
C ILE A 110 -12.84 -9.27 -6.06
N PHE A 111 -12.41 -10.06 -7.04
CA PHE A 111 -11.10 -9.92 -7.64
C PHE A 111 -11.01 -8.61 -8.45
N VAL A 112 -9.92 -7.85 -8.26
CA VAL A 112 -9.58 -6.66 -9.05
C VAL A 112 -8.17 -6.83 -9.58
N ALA A 113 -8.03 -6.91 -10.89
CA ALA A 113 -6.72 -6.99 -11.54
C ALA A 113 -5.95 -5.67 -11.34
N GLU A 114 -4.62 -5.73 -11.32
CA GLU A 114 -3.78 -4.53 -11.16
C GLU A 114 -4.10 -3.44 -12.18
N ARG A 115 -4.32 -3.79 -13.43
CA ARG A 115 -4.71 -2.86 -14.51
C ARG A 115 -6.05 -2.16 -14.27
N ASN A 116 -6.92 -2.75 -13.44
CA ASN A 116 -8.27 -2.26 -13.13
C ASN A 116 -8.34 -1.59 -11.76
N SER A 117 -7.19 -1.38 -11.11
CA SER A 117 -7.12 -0.83 -9.74
C SER A 117 -7.17 0.69 -9.67
N ALA A 118 -7.07 1.41 -10.80
CA ALA A 118 -7.01 2.88 -10.86
C ALA A 118 -6.03 3.48 -9.82
N HIS A 119 -4.89 2.81 -9.57
CA HIS A 119 -3.91 3.16 -8.53
C HIS A 119 -4.48 3.21 -7.09
N ALA A 120 -5.54 2.45 -6.80
CA ALA A 120 -6.01 2.26 -5.44
C ALA A 120 -4.92 1.64 -4.57
N MET A 121 -4.76 2.15 -3.36
CA MET A 121 -3.81 1.65 -2.37
C MET A 121 -4.50 0.71 -1.38
N ASN A 122 -3.71 0.02 -0.57
CA ASN A 122 -4.27 -0.90 0.42
C ASN A 122 -5.15 -0.17 1.43
N ASN A 123 -6.34 -0.72 1.68
CA ASN A 123 -7.40 -0.19 2.54
C ASN A 123 -8.08 1.09 2.04
N ASP A 124 -7.83 1.56 0.83
CA ASP A 124 -8.58 2.67 0.25
C ASP A 124 -10.07 2.31 0.18
N LYS A 125 -10.93 3.30 0.47
CA LYS A 125 -12.36 3.21 0.20
C LYS A 125 -12.60 3.57 -1.26
N VAL A 126 -13.13 2.62 -2.02
CA VAL A 126 -13.28 2.75 -3.47
C VAL A 126 -14.68 2.41 -3.92
N LYS A 127 -15.05 2.94 -5.08
CA LYS A 127 -16.21 2.53 -5.83
C LYS A 127 -15.76 1.67 -6.99
N ILE A 128 -16.36 0.51 -7.15
CA ILE A 128 -16.09 -0.41 -8.26
C ILE A 128 -17.32 -0.63 -9.12
N THR A 129 -17.09 -1.02 -10.35
CA THR A 129 -18.08 -1.61 -11.25
C THR A 129 -17.72 -3.07 -11.52
N PHE A 130 -18.72 -3.89 -11.87
CA PHE A 130 -18.52 -5.30 -12.12
C PHE A 130 -18.53 -5.63 -13.58
N TYR A 131 -17.73 -6.63 -13.94
CA TYR A 131 -17.86 -7.34 -15.20
C TYR A 131 -18.70 -8.61 -15.03
N ALA A 132 -19.45 -8.95 -16.05
CA ALA A 132 -20.27 -10.16 -16.08
C ALA A 132 -19.47 -11.40 -15.68
N LYS A 133 -20.03 -12.18 -14.75
CA LYS A 133 -19.41 -13.43 -14.28
C LYS A 133 -19.40 -14.44 -15.44
N ARG A 134 -18.21 -14.83 -15.88
CA ARG A 134 -18.06 -15.91 -16.87
C ARG A 134 -18.24 -17.28 -16.22
N LYS A 135 -18.78 -18.22 -16.99
CA LYS A 135 -18.83 -19.63 -16.60
C LYS A 135 -17.41 -20.10 -16.23
N ASN A 136 -17.20 -20.51 -14.96
CA ASN A 136 -15.94 -20.94 -14.36
C ASN A 136 -14.86 -19.85 -14.10
N ARG A 137 -15.21 -18.57 -13.98
CA ARG A 137 -14.30 -17.53 -13.49
C ARG A 137 -14.95 -16.74 -12.34
N GLU A 138 -14.11 -16.27 -11.42
CA GLU A 138 -14.54 -15.36 -10.37
C GLU A 138 -15.02 -14.03 -10.95
N ALA A 139 -15.91 -13.33 -10.23
CA ALA A 139 -16.31 -11.98 -10.60
C ALA A 139 -15.08 -11.07 -10.59
N GLU A 140 -14.91 -10.27 -11.65
CA GLU A 140 -13.81 -9.29 -11.78
C GLU A 140 -14.42 -7.89 -11.71
N GLY A 141 -13.80 -7.02 -10.90
CA GLY A 141 -14.22 -5.63 -10.75
C GLY A 141 -13.17 -4.66 -11.32
N GLU A 142 -13.62 -3.44 -11.59
CA GLU A 142 -12.79 -2.30 -11.94
C GLU A 142 -13.06 -1.15 -10.98
N VAL A 143 -12.02 -0.54 -10.42
CA VAL A 143 -12.13 0.66 -9.61
C VAL A 143 -12.43 1.83 -10.55
N ILE A 144 -13.57 2.48 -10.34
CA ILE A 144 -13.99 3.66 -11.11
C ILE A 144 -13.71 4.97 -10.37
N GLU A 145 -13.62 4.90 -9.04
CA GLU A 145 -13.38 6.08 -8.21
C GLU A 145 -12.74 5.70 -6.88
N ILE A 146 -11.79 6.48 -6.43
CA ILE A 146 -11.23 6.38 -5.08
C ILE A 146 -11.94 7.43 -4.23
N LEU A 147 -12.79 6.98 -3.31
CA LEU A 147 -13.61 7.86 -2.47
C LEU A 147 -12.81 8.44 -1.30
N GLU A 148 -11.95 7.60 -0.70
CA GLU A 148 -11.14 7.98 0.45
C GLU A 148 -9.83 7.20 0.43
N ARG A 149 -8.72 7.91 0.60
CA ARG A 149 -7.40 7.29 0.77
C ARG A 149 -7.22 6.86 2.22
N ALA A 150 -6.90 5.61 2.45
CA ALA A 150 -6.60 5.10 3.79
C ALA A 150 -5.28 5.64 4.32
N ASN A 151 -4.28 5.76 3.45
CA ASN A 151 -2.98 6.33 3.77
C ASN A 151 -2.38 7.02 2.55
N ASP A 152 -1.94 8.25 2.72
CA ASP A 152 -1.22 9.02 1.71
C ASP A 152 0.25 9.28 2.09
N THR A 153 0.67 8.76 3.25
CA THR A 153 1.98 9.01 3.83
C THR A 153 2.76 7.70 3.96
N PHE A 154 4.01 7.71 3.49
CA PHE A 154 4.86 6.54 3.44
C PHE A 154 6.24 6.84 4.03
N VAL A 155 6.80 5.83 4.69
CA VAL A 155 8.17 5.86 5.23
C VAL A 155 9.07 5.01 4.36
N GLY A 156 10.29 5.46 4.14
CA GLY A 156 11.28 4.72 3.36
C GLY A 156 12.64 5.40 3.35
N THR A 157 13.53 4.87 2.55
CA THR A 157 14.89 5.40 2.39
C THR A 157 15.00 6.21 1.11
N LEU A 158 15.61 7.40 1.18
CA LEU A 158 15.80 8.27 0.03
C LEU A 158 16.96 7.79 -0.86
N GLU A 159 16.72 7.71 -2.15
CA GLU A 159 17.72 7.59 -3.21
C GLU A 159 17.71 8.87 -4.04
N VAL A 160 18.74 9.72 -3.86
CA VAL A 160 18.79 11.05 -4.45
C VAL A 160 19.66 11.07 -5.70
N ALA A 161 19.09 11.47 -6.84
CA ALA A 161 19.78 11.75 -8.09
C ALA A 161 20.03 13.26 -8.27
N LYS A 162 20.63 13.66 -9.38
CA LYS A 162 20.97 15.09 -9.65
C LYS A 162 19.75 16.01 -9.69
N SER A 163 18.62 15.55 -10.25
CA SER A 163 17.42 16.36 -10.52
C SER A 163 16.13 15.85 -9.86
N TYR A 164 16.15 14.69 -9.24
CA TYR A 164 15.02 14.06 -8.59
C TYR A 164 15.50 13.11 -7.49
N ALA A 165 14.57 12.55 -6.73
CA ALA A 165 14.83 11.45 -5.82
C ALA A 165 13.71 10.40 -5.91
N PHE A 166 13.98 9.22 -5.36
CA PHE A 166 12.97 8.22 -5.06
C PHE A 166 12.95 7.96 -3.55
N LEU A 167 11.75 7.73 -3.03
CA LEU A 167 11.59 7.06 -1.75
C LEU A 167 11.41 5.56 -2.03
N VAL A 168 12.38 4.78 -1.61
CA VAL A 168 12.32 3.31 -1.63
C VAL A 168 11.62 2.85 -0.36
N THR A 169 10.40 2.34 -0.49
CA THR A 169 9.62 1.89 0.65
C THR A 169 9.89 0.42 0.95
N GLU A 170 9.95 0.05 2.22
CA GLU A 170 10.02 -1.36 2.64
C GLU A 170 8.64 -2.03 2.61
N ASN A 171 7.60 -1.22 2.54
CA ASN A 171 6.21 -1.67 2.50
C ASN A 171 5.88 -2.30 1.15
N ARG A 172 5.76 -3.62 1.11
CA ARG A 172 5.48 -4.41 -0.11
C ARG A 172 4.07 -4.19 -0.69
N THR A 173 3.21 -3.45 -0.01
CA THR A 173 1.88 -3.11 -0.52
C THR A 173 1.90 -1.95 -1.52
N LEU A 174 2.96 -1.14 -1.52
CA LEU A 174 3.21 -0.17 -2.58
C LEU A 174 4.11 -0.81 -3.66
N ALA A 175 3.56 -1.03 -4.84
CA ALA A 175 4.25 -1.77 -5.91
C ALA A 175 5.42 -1.00 -6.56
N ASN A 176 5.49 0.32 -6.36
CA ASN A 176 6.46 1.20 -7.01
C ASN A 176 6.99 2.24 -6.01
N ASP A 177 8.26 2.61 -6.17
CA ASP A 177 8.87 3.68 -5.40
C ASP A 177 8.20 5.03 -5.68
N ILE A 178 8.25 5.95 -4.72
CA ILE A 178 7.63 7.26 -4.84
C ILE A 178 8.65 8.23 -5.46
N PHE A 179 8.28 8.82 -6.59
CA PHE A 179 9.08 9.84 -7.25
C PHE A 179 8.96 11.18 -6.51
N ILE A 180 10.10 11.83 -6.24
CA ILE A 180 10.17 13.09 -5.51
C ILE A 180 10.90 14.13 -6.39
N PRO A 181 10.22 15.19 -6.82
CA PRO A 181 10.86 16.34 -7.46
C PRO A 181 11.88 16.99 -6.51
N LYS A 182 12.97 17.54 -7.06
CA LYS A 182 14.06 18.10 -6.26
C LYS A 182 13.64 19.25 -5.33
N ASP A 183 12.70 20.05 -5.77
CA ASP A 183 12.12 21.15 -4.99
C ASP A 183 11.28 20.68 -3.80
N LYS A 184 10.81 19.42 -3.83
CA LYS A 184 10.01 18.79 -2.77
C LYS A 184 10.83 17.86 -1.85
N LEU A 185 12.16 17.86 -1.97
CA LEU A 185 13.06 16.95 -1.25
C LEU A 185 13.42 17.43 0.17
N LYS A 186 13.15 18.69 0.53
CA LYS A 186 13.50 19.28 1.85
C LYS A 186 14.97 19.10 2.28
N GLY A 187 15.89 19.01 1.35
CA GLY A 187 17.32 18.85 1.65
C GLY A 187 17.75 17.43 2.03
N GLY A 188 16.88 16.44 1.90
CA GLY A 188 17.19 15.03 2.14
C GLY A 188 18.34 14.52 1.26
N LYS A 189 19.09 13.57 1.78
CA LYS A 189 20.26 12.96 1.13
C LYS A 189 20.01 11.48 0.89
N THR A 190 20.77 10.89 -0.01
CA THR A 190 20.76 9.43 -0.20
C THR A 190 21.11 8.71 1.10
N GLY A 191 20.32 7.74 1.47
CA GLY A 191 20.45 6.98 2.71
C GLY A 191 19.67 7.53 3.89
N ASP A 192 19.04 8.71 3.78
CA ASP A 192 18.16 9.21 4.83
C ASP A 192 16.83 8.47 4.84
N LYS A 193 16.34 8.12 6.03
CA LYS A 193 14.94 7.72 6.26
C LYS A 193 14.08 8.98 6.26
N ALA A 194 12.99 8.95 5.50
CA ALA A 194 12.10 10.08 5.36
C ALA A 194 10.64 9.66 5.34
N ILE A 195 9.78 10.59 5.75
CA ILE A 195 8.34 10.50 5.61
C ILE A 195 7.95 11.31 4.37
N VAL A 196 7.27 10.65 3.44
CA VAL A 196 6.84 11.26 2.17
C VAL A 196 5.33 11.16 2.05
N LYS A 197 4.69 12.27 1.71
CA LYS A 197 3.28 12.31 1.33
C LYS A 197 3.14 12.19 -0.17
N VAL A 198 2.32 11.25 -0.63
CA VAL A 198 1.91 11.16 -2.04
C VAL A 198 0.97 12.31 -2.34
N THR A 199 1.32 13.13 -3.33
CA THR A 199 0.53 14.30 -3.75
C THR A 199 -0.36 13.99 -4.93
N GLU A 200 0.14 13.16 -5.87
CA GLU A 200 -0.61 12.74 -7.05
C GLU A 200 -0.08 11.41 -7.61
N TRP A 201 -0.92 10.71 -8.35
CA TRP A 201 -0.51 9.55 -9.13
C TRP A 201 -1.20 9.62 -10.50
N PRO A 202 -0.54 10.21 -11.52
CA PRO A 202 -1.13 10.33 -12.85
C PRO A 202 -1.40 8.96 -13.47
N ASP A 203 -2.52 8.78 -14.17
CA ASP A 203 -2.96 7.48 -14.73
C ASP A 203 -1.93 6.78 -15.60
N LYS A 204 -1.12 7.56 -16.32
CA LYS A 204 -0.07 7.02 -17.20
C LYS A 204 1.29 6.88 -16.52
N ALA A 205 1.43 7.36 -15.28
CA ALA A 205 2.68 7.29 -14.55
C ALA A 205 2.83 5.95 -13.83
N LYS A 206 4.01 5.36 -13.96
CA LYS A 206 4.34 4.13 -13.23
C LYS A 206 4.48 4.39 -11.72
N ASN A 207 5.06 5.52 -11.36
CA ASN A 207 5.39 5.88 -10.00
C ASN A 207 4.49 7.02 -9.50
N PRO A 208 4.01 6.98 -8.24
CA PRO A 208 3.36 8.12 -7.62
C PRO A 208 4.34 9.26 -7.40
N ILE A 209 3.84 10.48 -7.36
CA ILE A 209 4.63 11.69 -7.07
C ILE A 209 4.38 12.07 -5.63
N GLY A 210 5.46 12.35 -4.89
CA GLY A 210 5.39 12.71 -3.49
C GLY A 210 6.25 13.91 -3.11
N GLN A 211 6.06 14.35 -1.88
CA GLN A 211 6.91 15.37 -1.25
C GLN A 211 7.38 14.89 0.12
N VAL A 212 8.59 15.20 0.48
CA VAL A 212 9.13 14.91 1.82
C VAL A 212 8.40 15.79 2.84
N ILE A 213 7.81 15.15 3.86
CA ILE A 213 7.21 15.83 5.01
C ILE A 213 8.26 16.03 6.09
N ASP A 214 9.03 14.95 6.38
CA ASP A 214 10.05 14.98 7.42
C ASP A 214 11.22 14.04 7.09
N ILE A 215 12.40 14.35 7.63
CA ILE A 215 13.60 13.54 7.52
C ILE A 215 13.94 13.04 8.92
N LEU A 216 13.89 11.74 9.11
CA LEU A 216 14.03 11.10 10.42
C LEU A 216 15.51 10.92 10.83
N GLY A 217 16.41 10.85 9.86
CA GLY A 217 17.85 10.64 10.06
C GLY A 217 18.44 9.61 9.10
N GLN A 218 19.66 9.17 9.36
CA GLN A 218 20.33 8.15 8.53
C GLN A 218 19.72 6.76 8.76
N ALA A 219 19.49 6.03 7.69
CA ALA A 219 19.06 4.64 7.77
C ALA A 219 20.11 3.78 8.51
N GLY A 220 19.63 2.87 9.36
CA GLY A 220 20.48 2.02 10.20
C GLY A 220 20.83 2.59 11.58
N ASP A 221 20.56 3.87 11.83
CA ASP A 221 20.62 4.41 13.18
C ASP A 221 19.41 3.95 13.99
N ASN A 222 19.65 3.43 15.21
CA ASN A 222 18.60 2.81 16.03
C ASN A 222 17.42 3.77 16.31
N THR A 223 17.70 5.02 16.65
CA THR A 223 16.68 6.03 16.93
C THR A 223 15.87 6.36 15.67
N THR A 224 16.57 6.48 14.54
CA THR A 224 15.95 6.71 13.22
C THR A 224 15.01 5.57 12.83
N GLU A 225 15.45 4.32 13.00
CA GLU A 225 14.62 3.15 12.68
C GLU A 225 13.39 3.04 13.61
N MET A 226 13.54 3.35 14.89
CA MET A 226 12.40 3.40 15.83
C MET A 226 11.39 4.48 15.43
N HIS A 227 11.86 5.69 15.09
CA HIS A 227 10.98 6.77 14.61
C HIS A 227 10.31 6.40 13.30
N ALA A 228 11.02 5.72 12.39
CA ALA A 228 10.47 5.23 11.13
C ALA A 228 9.31 4.25 11.35
N ILE A 229 9.47 3.29 12.27
CA ILE A 229 8.42 2.34 12.64
C ILE A 229 7.20 3.08 13.24
N LEU A 230 7.42 3.98 14.19
CA LEU A 230 6.33 4.76 14.79
C LEU A 230 5.55 5.54 13.72
N ALA A 231 6.28 6.23 12.83
CA ALA A 231 5.68 7.00 11.74
C ALA A 231 4.91 6.12 10.73
N GLU A 232 5.40 4.93 10.40
CA GLU A 232 4.74 3.98 9.50
C GLU A 232 3.38 3.54 10.04
N PHE A 233 3.26 3.37 11.36
CA PHE A 233 2.01 3.02 12.04
C PHE A 233 1.16 4.24 12.45
N GLY A 234 1.53 5.46 12.03
CA GLY A 234 0.81 6.68 12.36
C GLY A 234 0.90 7.08 13.84
N LEU A 235 1.89 6.55 14.56
CA LEU A 235 2.15 6.88 15.96
C LEU A 235 3.05 8.12 16.07
N PRO A 236 2.90 8.93 17.13
CA PRO A 236 3.79 10.06 17.37
C PRO A 236 5.21 9.56 17.61
N TYR A 237 6.19 10.13 16.91
CA TYR A 237 7.62 9.84 17.07
C TYR A 237 8.39 11.01 17.69
N VAL A 238 7.72 12.15 17.91
CA VAL A 238 8.24 13.31 18.66
C VAL A 238 7.15 13.82 19.60
N TYR A 239 7.57 14.29 20.76
CA TYR A 239 6.64 14.94 21.68
C TYR A 239 6.28 16.35 21.22
N PRO A 240 5.04 16.82 21.45
CA PRO A 240 4.70 18.23 21.27
C PRO A 240 5.63 19.13 22.10
N LYS A 241 6.09 20.25 21.53
CA LYS A 241 7.02 21.15 22.20
C LYS A 241 6.55 21.65 23.56
N ALA A 242 5.23 21.77 23.75
CA ALA A 242 4.63 22.12 25.04
C ALA A 242 4.91 21.06 26.12
N VAL A 243 4.91 19.78 25.74
CA VAL A 243 5.18 18.65 26.65
C VAL A 243 6.65 18.62 27.01
N GLU A 244 7.56 18.77 26.03
CA GLU A 244 9.01 18.89 26.30
C GLU A 244 9.33 20.04 27.23
N THR A 245 8.76 21.25 26.96
CA THR A 245 8.93 22.41 27.81
C THR A 245 8.38 22.20 29.23
N ALA A 246 7.29 21.43 29.38
CA ALA A 246 6.75 21.09 30.69
C ALA A 246 7.65 20.10 31.43
N ALA A 247 8.19 19.09 30.73
CA ALA A 247 9.14 18.12 31.28
C ALA A 247 10.44 18.78 31.76
N ASP A 248 10.98 19.70 30.95
CA ASP A 248 12.21 20.45 31.29
C ASP A 248 12.07 21.32 32.55
N LYS A 249 10.85 21.69 32.93
CA LYS A 249 10.58 22.45 34.17
C LYS A 249 10.52 21.57 35.41
N ILE A 250 10.45 20.26 35.26
CA ILE A 250 10.45 19.33 36.38
C ILE A 250 11.89 19.22 36.90
N PRO A 251 12.15 19.59 38.17
CA PRO A 251 13.51 19.46 38.71
C PRO A 251 13.90 17.99 38.80
N ALA A 252 15.12 17.67 38.40
CA ALA A 252 15.67 16.32 38.49
C ALA A 252 15.94 15.88 39.93
N GLU A 253 16.10 16.85 40.83
CA GLU A 253 16.37 16.60 42.25
C GLU A 253 15.09 16.68 43.07
N ILE A 254 14.98 15.78 44.06
CA ILE A 254 13.88 15.79 45.02
C ILE A 254 14.11 16.96 46.02
N SER A 255 13.15 17.86 46.14
CA SER A 255 13.27 19.02 47.02
C SER A 255 13.36 18.62 48.50
N ALA A 256 14.06 19.48 49.30
CA ALA A 256 14.17 19.25 50.73
C ALA A 256 12.78 19.19 51.42
N GLU A 257 11.81 19.95 50.92
CA GLU A 257 10.40 19.94 51.44
C GLU A 257 9.73 18.59 51.17
N GLU A 258 10.00 17.98 50.02
CA GLU A 258 9.45 16.67 49.69
C GLU A 258 10.15 15.56 50.50
N ILE A 259 11.47 15.65 50.72
CA ILE A 259 12.20 14.75 51.58
C ILE A 259 11.67 14.80 53.02
N ALA A 260 11.39 16.02 53.55
CA ALA A 260 10.87 16.18 54.91
C ALA A 260 9.50 15.56 55.15
N LYS A 261 8.67 15.37 54.09
CA LYS A 261 7.37 14.70 54.17
C LYS A 261 7.44 13.19 54.18
N ARG A 262 8.64 12.62 53.87
CA ARG A 262 8.84 11.18 53.72
C ARG A 262 9.52 10.60 54.93
N GLU A 263 9.26 9.35 55.23
CA GLU A 263 9.97 8.59 56.25
C GLU A 263 11.36 8.20 55.74
N ASP A 264 12.39 8.38 56.60
CA ASP A 264 13.77 8.12 56.23
C ASP A 264 14.17 6.66 56.46
N PHE A 265 14.19 5.87 55.42
CA PHE A 265 14.59 4.45 55.47
C PHE A 265 16.07 4.21 55.18
N ARG A 266 16.93 5.22 55.04
CA ARG A 266 18.35 5.05 54.70
C ARG A 266 19.17 4.29 55.72
N LYS A 267 18.63 4.20 56.98
CA LYS A 267 19.26 3.42 58.08
C LYS A 267 18.60 2.06 58.32
N VAL A 268 17.56 1.74 57.59
CA VAL A 268 16.82 0.49 57.68
C VAL A 268 17.26 -0.44 56.56
N THR A 269 17.50 -1.71 56.84
CA THR A 269 17.81 -2.70 55.78
C THR A 269 16.61 -2.83 54.86
N THR A 270 16.80 -2.28 53.67
CA THR A 270 15.77 -2.28 52.62
C THR A 270 16.37 -2.82 51.33
N PHE A 271 15.65 -3.69 50.66
CA PHE A 271 16.09 -4.30 49.41
C PHE A 271 14.93 -4.55 48.47
N THR A 272 15.23 -4.61 47.18
CA THR A 272 14.28 -4.99 46.10
C THR A 272 14.69 -6.34 45.54
N ILE A 273 13.74 -7.04 44.92
CA ILE A 273 13.96 -8.31 44.21
C ILE A 273 13.44 -8.14 42.77
N ASP A 274 14.32 -7.68 41.91
CA ASP A 274 14.01 -7.32 40.55
C ASP A 274 14.87 -8.12 39.55
N PRO A 275 14.45 -8.26 38.29
CA PRO A 275 15.31 -8.75 37.22
C PRO A 275 16.59 -7.95 37.10
N LYS A 276 17.69 -8.57 36.66
CA LYS A 276 19.00 -7.94 36.58
C LYS A 276 19.03 -6.67 35.68
N ASP A 277 18.15 -6.58 34.74
CA ASP A 277 17.99 -5.52 33.75
C ASP A 277 16.84 -4.55 34.05
N ALA A 278 16.24 -4.65 35.26
CA ALA A 278 15.21 -3.71 35.68
C ALA A 278 15.78 -2.28 35.76
N LYS A 279 15.01 -1.33 35.21
CA LYS A 279 15.38 0.10 35.20
C LYS A 279 14.63 0.91 36.26
N ASP A 280 13.55 0.37 36.78
CA ASP A 280 12.68 0.91 37.80
C ASP A 280 12.45 -0.17 38.86
N PHE A 281 12.34 0.26 40.11
CA PHE A 281 12.14 -0.61 41.26
C PHE A 281 10.83 -0.21 41.93
N ASP A 282 9.79 -1.01 41.74
CA ASP A 282 8.46 -0.68 42.19
C ASP A 282 8.23 -0.98 43.68
N ASP A 283 8.67 -2.16 44.10
CA ASP A 283 8.44 -2.66 45.47
C ASP A 283 9.75 -2.85 46.24
N ALA A 284 9.78 -2.43 47.48
CA ALA A 284 10.89 -2.68 48.38
C ALA A 284 10.46 -3.39 49.65
N LEU A 285 11.32 -4.28 50.15
CA LEU A 285 11.11 -5.00 51.40
C LEU A 285 12.06 -4.40 52.46
N SER A 286 11.46 -4.07 53.63
CA SER A 286 12.24 -3.62 54.78
C SER A 286 12.07 -4.60 55.94
N ILE A 287 13.17 -4.88 56.65
CA ILE A 287 13.17 -5.71 57.84
C ILE A 287 13.45 -4.83 59.04
N LEU A 288 12.47 -4.72 59.91
CA LEU A 288 12.59 -4.05 61.20
C LEU A 288 12.51 -5.10 62.32
N SER A 289 13.60 -5.19 63.13
CA SER A 289 13.62 -6.04 64.30
C SER A 289 13.45 -5.20 65.58
N LEU A 290 12.40 -5.46 66.30
CA LEU A 290 12.13 -4.86 67.62
C LEU A 290 12.36 -5.92 68.68
N ILE A 291 13.49 -5.83 69.44
CA ILE A 291 13.80 -6.74 70.57
C ILE A 291 13.53 -8.22 70.24
N HIS A 292 14.33 -8.80 69.36
CA HIS A 292 14.25 -10.22 68.91
C HIS A 292 13.00 -10.65 68.14
N ILE A 293 12.17 -9.71 67.69
CA ILE A 293 11.00 -9.95 66.82
C ILE A 293 11.28 -9.27 65.50
N SER A 294 11.29 -10.02 64.39
CA SER A 294 11.37 -9.52 63.03
C SER A 294 9.96 -9.49 62.43
N GLU A 295 9.46 -8.30 62.09
CA GLU A 295 8.18 -8.18 61.36
C GLU A 295 8.46 -7.73 59.95
N PRO A 296 8.09 -8.54 58.90
CA PRO A 296 8.20 -8.08 57.53
C PRO A 296 7.06 -7.09 57.24
N THR A 297 7.43 -5.85 56.90
CA THR A 297 6.46 -4.84 56.48
C THR A 297 6.53 -4.68 54.97
N ARG A 298 5.46 -5.02 54.30
CA ARG A 298 5.27 -4.72 52.89
C ARG A 298 4.60 -3.37 52.75
N ARG A 299 5.20 -2.41 52.10
CA ARG A 299 4.54 -1.19 51.65
C ARG A 299 4.41 -1.26 50.13
N SER A 300 3.19 -1.20 49.61
CA SER A 300 2.88 -0.86 48.25
C SER A 300 2.55 0.63 48.19
N TYR A 301 3.12 1.31 47.23
CA TYR A 301 2.86 2.71 46.92
C TYR A 301 1.95 2.84 45.72
#